data_979cd0a7dc446f0d83bd61d43f5e8e0c
#
_entry.id   979cd0a7dc446f0d83bd61d43f5e8e0c
#
_cell.length_a   1.000
_cell.length_b   1.000
_cell.length_c   1.000
_cell.angle_alpha   90.00
_cell.angle_beta   90.00
_cell.angle_gamma   90.00
#
_symmetry.space_group_name_H-M   'P 1'
#
loop_
_entity.id
_entity.type
_entity.pdbx_description
1 polymer ?
#
loop_
_entity_poly.entity_id
_entity_poly.type
_entity_poly.pdbx_seq_one_letter_code
_entity_poly.pdbx_strand_id
1 'polypeptide(L)'
;EYIGASSQGEKIQKRELREFNKILPMGYTAKAEKNYWSWDQKDNKQYALLFLIIVIIFFTTSILFNSLKQPLAVIFVIPISYIGVFLTFYWFKLNFDQGGFASFVLLCGITVNASIYILNEYNQIRERIPAISPIRAYLKAWNAKITPIFLTVISTILGFIPFMLGTDKEAFWFPLAAGTIGGLIMSILGIFFYLPIFTLKKERH
;
A
#
# COMPACT_ATOMS: atom_id res chain seq x y z
N GLU A 1 20.71 -25.33 -1.06
CA GLU A 1 21.79 -24.51 -1.68
C GLU A 1 21.17 -23.70 -2.81
N TYR A 2 20.95 -22.40 -2.58
CA TYR A 2 20.40 -21.49 -3.59
C TYR A 2 21.50 -21.16 -4.60
N ILE A 3 21.45 -21.80 -5.76
CA ILE A 3 22.30 -21.40 -6.89
C ILE A 3 21.62 -20.18 -7.52
N GLY A 4 22.14 -18.98 -7.22
CA GLY A 4 21.69 -17.74 -7.80
C GLY A 4 21.73 -17.79 -9.33
N ALA A 5 20.79 -17.10 -9.98
CA ALA A 5 20.63 -17.00 -11.43
C ALA A 5 21.81 -16.28 -12.09
N SER A 6 22.96 -16.96 -12.17
CA SER A 6 24.05 -16.58 -13.05
C SER A 6 23.85 -17.27 -14.41
N SER A 7 24.34 -16.67 -15.48
CA SER A 7 24.29 -17.24 -16.83
C SER A 7 24.89 -18.66 -16.91
N GLN A 8 25.72 -19.03 -15.94
CA GLN A 8 26.26 -20.38 -15.74
C GLN A 8 25.22 -21.32 -15.14
N GLY A 9 24.41 -20.91 -14.19
CA GLY A 9 23.34 -21.72 -13.58
C GLY A 9 22.27 -22.14 -14.59
N GLU A 10 21.87 -21.24 -15.50
CA GLU A 10 20.93 -21.59 -16.59
C GLU A 10 21.52 -22.60 -17.58
N LYS A 11 22.81 -22.53 -17.88
CA LYS A 11 23.48 -23.48 -18.77
C LYS A 11 23.56 -24.87 -18.15
N ILE A 12 23.86 -24.96 -16.85
CA ILE A 12 23.90 -26.22 -16.10
C ILE A 12 22.50 -26.84 -16.04
N GLN A 13 21.49 -26.05 -15.67
CA GLN A 13 20.10 -26.51 -15.61
C GLN A 13 19.57 -27.00 -16.96
N LYS A 14 19.88 -26.33 -18.07
CA LYS A 14 19.51 -26.78 -19.42
C LYS A 14 20.24 -28.06 -19.83
N ARG A 15 21.46 -28.29 -19.37
CA ARG A 15 22.23 -29.51 -19.63
C ARG A 15 21.64 -30.71 -18.87
N GLU A 16 21.40 -30.54 -17.59
CA GLU A 16 20.80 -31.53 -16.71
C GLU A 16 19.39 -31.95 -17.19
N LEU A 17 18.57 -30.97 -17.58
CA LEU A 17 17.24 -31.24 -18.13
C LEU A 17 17.28 -32.02 -19.45
N ARG A 18 18.28 -31.79 -20.31
CA ARG A 18 18.44 -32.58 -21.53
C ARG A 18 18.84 -34.01 -21.24
N GLU A 19 19.67 -34.25 -20.24
CA GLU A 19 20.04 -35.59 -19.82
C GLU A 19 18.87 -36.32 -19.15
N PHE A 20 18.11 -35.60 -18.30
CA PHE A 20 16.93 -36.14 -17.64
C PHE A 20 15.81 -36.52 -18.64
N ASN A 21 15.58 -35.70 -19.66
CA ASN A 21 14.61 -36.00 -20.72
C ASN A 21 14.97 -37.19 -21.62
N LYS A 22 16.25 -37.61 -21.61
CA LYS A 22 16.66 -38.83 -22.34
C LYS A 22 16.30 -40.13 -21.59
N ILE A 23 16.12 -40.04 -20.28
CA ILE A 23 15.85 -41.19 -19.38
C ILE A 23 14.36 -41.38 -19.17
N LEU A 24 13.54 -40.34 -19.48
CA LEU A 24 12.09 -40.35 -19.27
C LEU A 24 11.40 -41.29 -20.29
N PRO A 25 10.36 -42.07 -19.87
CA PRO A 25 9.55 -42.87 -20.77
C PRO A 25 8.88 -42.03 -21.86
N MET A 26 8.59 -42.65 -23.01
CA MET A 26 7.87 -41.99 -24.12
C MET A 26 6.56 -41.35 -23.64
N GLY A 27 6.43 -40.04 -23.92
CA GLY A 27 5.25 -39.24 -23.55
C GLY A 27 5.45 -38.32 -22.37
N TYR A 28 6.55 -38.41 -21.63
CA TYR A 28 6.89 -37.51 -20.53
C TYR A 28 8.05 -36.56 -20.93
N THR A 29 7.88 -35.26 -20.69
CA THR A 29 8.92 -34.26 -20.88
C THR A 29 9.07 -33.44 -19.61
N ALA A 30 10.23 -33.46 -18.98
CA ALA A 30 10.58 -32.55 -17.91
C ALA A 30 10.90 -31.17 -18.53
N LYS A 31 10.14 -30.17 -18.15
CA LYS A 31 10.44 -28.76 -18.46
C LYS A 31 10.86 -28.10 -17.17
N ALA A 32 11.97 -27.32 -17.21
CA ALA A 32 12.21 -26.39 -16.10
C ALA A 32 11.02 -25.45 -16.07
N GLU A 33 10.28 -25.48 -15.00
CA GLU A 33 9.39 -24.38 -14.69
C GLU A 33 10.32 -23.17 -14.57
N LYS A 34 10.23 -22.25 -15.53
CA LYS A 34 10.89 -20.97 -15.37
C LYS A 34 10.30 -20.39 -14.11
N ASN A 35 11.03 -20.50 -13.02
CA ASN A 35 10.74 -19.76 -11.82
C ASN A 35 10.70 -18.30 -12.29
N TYR A 36 9.49 -17.75 -12.45
CA TYR A 36 9.27 -16.35 -12.83
C TYR A 36 9.73 -15.38 -11.74
N TRP A 37 10.57 -15.84 -10.84
CA TRP A 37 11.32 -15.08 -9.85
C TRP A 37 12.65 -14.54 -10.45
N SER A 38 12.60 -13.99 -11.66
CA SER A 38 13.62 -13.05 -12.08
C SER A 38 13.27 -11.71 -11.45
N TRP A 39 13.84 -11.43 -10.31
CA TRP A 39 13.67 -10.21 -9.54
C TRP A 39 13.86 -8.94 -10.41
N ASP A 40 14.76 -8.96 -11.37
CA ASP A 40 15.16 -7.80 -12.15
C ASP A 40 14.12 -7.20 -13.13
N GLN A 41 13.18 -7.98 -13.66
CA GLN A 41 12.18 -7.45 -14.59
C GLN A 41 10.78 -7.25 -13.97
N LYS A 42 10.46 -7.99 -12.93
CA LYS A 42 9.15 -7.93 -12.29
C LYS A 42 9.08 -6.77 -11.28
N ASP A 43 10.18 -6.48 -10.61
CA ASP A 43 10.27 -5.42 -9.61
C ASP A 43 10.08 -4.04 -10.23
N ASN A 44 10.70 -3.76 -11.37
CA ASN A 44 10.56 -2.49 -12.04
C ASN A 44 9.11 -2.18 -12.46
N LYS A 45 8.33 -3.19 -12.85
CA LYS A 45 6.90 -3.01 -13.19
C LYS A 45 6.05 -2.71 -11.96
N GLN A 46 6.34 -3.34 -10.82
CA GLN A 46 5.59 -3.11 -9.59
C GLN A 46 5.84 -1.70 -9.05
N TYR A 47 7.09 -1.24 -9.03
CA TYR A 47 7.42 0.13 -8.65
C TYR A 47 6.84 1.17 -9.63
N ALA A 48 6.84 0.86 -10.92
CA ALA A 48 6.20 1.72 -11.93
C ALA A 48 4.69 1.86 -11.69
N LEU A 49 4.00 0.79 -11.28
CA LEU A 49 2.58 0.83 -10.91
C LEU A 49 2.34 1.69 -9.67
N LEU A 50 3.16 1.57 -8.62
CA LEU A 50 3.05 2.43 -7.44
C LEU A 50 3.28 3.90 -7.80
N PHE A 51 4.28 4.19 -8.61
CA PHE A 51 4.53 5.54 -9.08
C PHE A 51 3.35 6.10 -9.89
N LEU A 52 2.79 5.30 -10.79
CA LEU A 52 1.60 5.67 -11.57
C LEU A 52 0.41 6.01 -10.66
N ILE A 53 0.15 5.19 -9.63
CA ILE A 53 -0.92 5.45 -8.66
C ILE A 53 -0.69 6.79 -7.95
N ILE A 54 0.53 7.07 -7.49
CA ILE A 54 0.87 8.35 -6.84
C ILE A 54 0.64 9.53 -7.77
N VAL A 55 1.00 9.40 -9.06
CA VAL A 55 0.76 10.44 -10.07
C VAL A 55 -0.74 10.67 -10.27
N ILE A 56 -1.54 9.60 -10.40
CA ILE A 56 -2.99 9.70 -10.53
C ILE A 56 -3.60 10.39 -9.31
N ILE A 57 -3.19 9.99 -8.09
CA ILE A 57 -3.63 10.60 -6.84
C ILE A 57 -3.28 12.09 -6.82
N PHE A 58 -2.07 12.45 -7.21
CA PHE A 58 -1.62 13.84 -7.25
C PHE A 58 -2.51 14.69 -8.16
N PHE A 59 -2.74 14.26 -9.41
CA PHE A 59 -3.58 15.00 -10.35
C PHE A 59 -5.03 15.09 -9.89
N THR A 60 -5.61 13.97 -9.45
CA THR A 60 -7.01 13.93 -8.99
C THR A 60 -7.23 14.86 -7.78
N THR A 61 -6.33 14.81 -6.80
CA THR A 61 -6.44 15.66 -5.61
C THR A 61 -6.09 17.13 -5.91
N SER A 62 -5.21 17.40 -6.87
CA SER A 62 -4.91 18.76 -7.32
C SER A 62 -6.11 19.43 -7.97
N ILE A 63 -6.86 18.68 -8.80
CA ILE A 63 -8.09 19.16 -9.42
C ILE A 63 -9.16 19.38 -8.35
N LEU A 64 -9.32 18.40 -7.43
CA LEU A 64 -10.33 18.45 -6.37
C LEU A 64 -10.17 19.67 -5.44
N PHE A 65 -8.93 19.96 -5.04
CA PHE A 65 -8.64 21.04 -4.08
C PHE A 65 -8.26 22.36 -4.75
N ASN A 66 -8.20 22.42 -6.08
CA ASN A 66 -7.71 23.58 -6.83
C ASN A 66 -6.39 24.14 -6.23
N SER A 67 -5.50 23.26 -5.82
CA SER A 67 -4.26 23.56 -5.09
C SER A 67 -3.21 22.50 -5.36
N LEU A 68 -1.96 22.91 -5.59
CA LEU A 68 -0.83 21.97 -5.74
C LEU A 68 -0.20 21.56 -4.39
N LYS A 69 -0.56 22.21 -3.31
CA LYS A 69 0.06 21.98 -1.99
C LYS A 69 -0.70 20.98 -1.13
N GLN A 70 -2.02 20.96 -1.20
CA GLN A 70 -2.83 20.01 -0.44
C GLN A 70 -2.63 18.55 -0.91
N PRO A 71 -2.49 18.26 -2.22
CA PRO A 71 -2.13 16.92 -2.69
C PRO A 71 -0.84 16.36 -2.09
N LEU A 72 0.17 17.21 -1.89
CA LEU A 72 1.41 16.78 -1.25
C LEU A 72 1.16 16.32 0.20
N ALA A 73 0.32 17.03 0.96
CA ALA A 73 -0.04 16.59 2.30
C ALA A 73 -0.72 15.21 2.30
N VAL A 74 -1.59 14.95 1.34
CA VAL A 74 -2.27 13.66 1.17
C VAL A 74 -1.28 12.54 0.82
N ILE A 75 -0.40 12.78 -0.15
CA ILE A 75 0.58 11.78 -0.60
C ILE A 75 1.56 11.41 0.51
N PHE A 76 2.00 12.37 1.31
CA PHE A 76 2.93 12.09 2.41
C PHE A 76 2.32 11.25 3.55
N VAL A 77 1.00 11.11 3.63
CA VAL A 77 0.37 10.17 4.59
C VAL A 77 0.57 8.71 4.16
N ILE A 78 0.75 8.45 2.86
CA ILE A 78 0.95 7.10 2.32
C ILE A 78 2.19 6.41 2.92
N PRO A 79 3.40 7.00 2.88
CA PRO A 79 4.57 6.41 3.52
C PRO A 79 4.40 6.13 5.01
N ILE A 80 3.62 6.97 5.73
CA ILE A 80 3.33 6.73 7.15
C ILE A 80 2.50 5.47 7.33
N SER A 81 1.51 5.23 6.48
CA SER A 81 0.74 3.97 6.52
C SER A 81 1.60 2.74 6.22
N TYR A 82 2.60 2.86 5.36
CA TYR A 82 3.54 1.78 5.04
C TYR A 82 4.40 1.35 6.23
N ILE A 83 4.69 2.26 7.16
CA ILE A 83 5.36 1.90 8.42
C ILE A 83 4.55 0.82 9.15
N GLY A 84 3.22 0.93 9.16
CA GLY A 84 2.35 -0.08 9.75
C GLY A 84 2.44 -1.45 9.05
N VAL A 85 2.58 -1.47 7.73
CA VAL A 85 2.78 -2.71 6.98
C VAL A 85 4.11 -3.37 7.39
N PHE A 86 5.21 -2.62 7.39
CA PHE A 86 6.52 -3.15 7.76
C PHE A 86 6.56 -3.66 9.19
N LEU A 87 5.94 -2.94 10.15
CA LEU A 87 5.82 -3.38 11.54
C LEU A 87 5.06 -4.71 11.65
N THR A 88 3.96 -4.85 10.93
CA THR A 88 3.15 -6.07 10.93
C THR A 88 3.93 -7.23 10.31
N PHE A 89 4.61 -7.01 9.19
CA PHE A 89 5.45 -8.01 8.54
C PHE A 89 6.60 -8.47 9.46
N TYR A 90 7.23 -7.54 10.15
CA TYR A 90 8.26 -7.86 11.13
C TYR A 90 7.71 -8.70 12.30
N TRP A 91 6.54 -8.34 12.83
CA TRP A 91 5.93 -9.01 13.98
C TRP A 91 5.49 -10.45 13.65
N PHE A 92 4.86 -10.63 12.48
CA PHE A 92 4.41 -11.95 12.03
C PHE A 92 5.50 -12.76 11.30
N LYS A 93 6.70 -12.20 11.16
CA LYS A 93 7.83 -12.81 10.43
C LYS A 93 7.45 -13.21 8.99
N LEU A 94 6.73 -12.33 8.30
CA LEU A 94 6.31 -12.54 6.92
C LEU A 94 7.38 -12.09 5.94
N ASN A 95 7.51 -12.82 4.85
CA ASN A 95 8.30 -12.36 3.71
C ASN A 95 7.50 -11.30 2.93
N PHE A 96 8.20 -10.27 2.43
CA PHE A 96 7.58 -9.25 1.60
C PHE A 96 7.43 -9.80 0.17
N ASP A 97 6.26 -10.34 -0.12
CA ASP A 97 5.88 -10.97 -1.38
C ASP A 97 4.84 -10.16 -2.17
N GLN A 98 4.18 -10.81 -3.12
CA GLN A 98 3.12 -10.18 -3.92
C GLN A 98 1.94 -9.69 -3.08
N GLY A 99 1.59 -10.40 -1.99
CA GLY A 99 0.53 -9.99 -1.07
C GLY A 99 0.89 -8.73 -0.29
N GLY A 100 2.15 -8.62 0.16
CA GLY A 100 2.68 -7.41 0.78
C GLY A 100 2.65 -6.22 -0.17
N PHE A 101 3.04 -6.42 -1.41
CA PHE A 101 2.99 -5.37 -2.42
C PHE A 101 1.55 -4.93 -2.75
N ALA A 102 0.63 -5.89 -2.85
CA ALA A 102 -0.79 -5.61 -3.05
C ALA A 102 -1.39 -4.81 -1.87
N SER A 103 -0.93 -5.03 -0.63
CA SER A 103 -1.33 -4.23 0.52
C SER A 103 -0.92 -2.76 0.39
N PHE A 104 0.24 -2.45 -0.19
CA PHE A 104 0.65 -1.08 -0.47
C PHE A 104 -0.30 -0.37 -1.44
N VAL A 105 -0.64 -1.04 -2.55
CA VAL A 105 -1.57 -0.50 -3.55
C VAL A 105 -2.94 -0.22 -2.93
N LEU A 106 -3.44 -1.16 -2.13
CA LEU A 106 -4.74 -1.02 -1.45
C LEU A 106 -4.73 0.13 -0.44
N LEU A 107 -3.66 0.25 0.36
CA LEU A 107 -3.50 1.31 1.34
C LEU A 107 -3.41 2.70 0.71
N CYS A 108 -2.79 2.85 -0.46
CA CYS A 108 -2.81 4.11 -1.19
C CYS A 108 -4.24 4.62 -1.36
N GLY A 109 -5.16 3.79 -1.85
CA GLY A 109 -6.54 4.18 -2.08
C GLY A 109 -7.30 4.54 -0.79
N ILE A 110 -7.24 3.68 0.22
CA ILE A 110 -8.01 3.87 1.47
C ILE A 110 -7.49 5.07 2.28
N THR A 111 -6.17 5.18 2.43
CA THR A 111 -5.54 6.26 3.20
C THR A 111 -5.77 7.63 2.56
N VAL A 112 -5.69 7.69 1.23
CA VAL A 112 -5.95 8.91 0.45
C VAL A 112 -7.40 9.36 0.60
N ASN A 113 -8.37 8.45 0.49
CA ASN A 113 -9.79 8.78 0.69
C ASN A 113 -10.05 9.40 2.06
N ALA A 114 -9.51 8.82 3.13
CA ALA A 114 -9.67 9.34 4.48
C ALA A 114 -9.09 10.77 4.62
N SER A 115 -7.91 11.00 4.02
CA SER A 115 -7.25 12.31 4.00
C SER A 115 -8.06 13.35 3.21
N ILE A 116 -8.61 12.95 2.05
CA ILE A 116 -9.46 13.81 1.22
C ILE A 116 -10.71 14.22 1.97
N TYR A 117 -11.39 13.32 2.69
CA TYR A 117 -12.60 13.64 3.44
C TYR A 117 -12.35 14.74 4.49
N ILE A 118 -11.25 14.68 5.21
CA ILE A 118 -10.91 15.69 6.23
C ILE A 118 -10.55 17.01 5.59
N LEU A 119 -9.69 17.01 4.57
CA LEU A 119 -9.25 18.24 3.91
C LEU A 119 -10.40 18.94 3.17
N ASN A 120 -11.29 18.18 2.52
CA ASN A 120 -12.46 18.74 1.87
C ASN A 120 -13.39 19.42 2.88
N GLU A 121 -13.67 18.77 4.00
CA GLU A 121 -14.48 19.37 5.07
C GLU A 121 -13.79 20.60 5.68
N TYR A 122 -12.48 20.54 5.89
CA TYR A 122 -11.69 21.67 6.34
C TYR A 122 -11.82 22.88 5.40
N ASN A 123 -11.67 22.67 4.10
CA ASN A 123 -11.80 23.71 3.09
C ASN A 123 -13.23 24.31 3.09
N GLN A 124 -14.26 23.47 3.12
CA GLN A 124 -15.66 23.93 3.18
C GLN A 124 -15.95 24.75 4.44
N ILE A 125 -15.42 24.37 5.61
CA ILE A 125 -15.59 25.14 6.84
C ILE A 125 -14.89 26.49 6.72
N ARG A 126 -13.73 26.54 6.11
CA ARG A 126 -12.98 27.78 5.89
C ARG A 126 -13.68 28.73 4.92
N GLU A 127 -14.32 28.19 3.89
CA GLU A 127 -15.12 28.97 2.94
C GLU A 127 -16.38 29.54 3.59
N ARG A 128 -17.07 28.73 4.41
CA ARG A 128 -18.32 29.15 5.09
C ARG A 128 -18.08 30.14 6.22
N ILE A 129 -16.97 30.05 6.91
CA ILE A 129 -16.61 30.87 8.08
C ILE A 129 -15.19 31.38 7.91
N PRO A 130 -14.96 32.45 7.10
CA PRO A 130 -13.60 32.96 6.84
C PRO A 130 -12.84 33.40 8.09
N ALA A 131 -13.53 33.87 9.12
CA ALA A 131 -12.96 34.35 10.38
C ALA A 131 -12.55 33.21 11.35
N ILE A 132 -12.85 31.95 11.06
CA ILE A 132 -12.52 30.83 11.94
C ILE A 132 -10.98 30.60 11.94
N SER A 133 -10.40 30.38 13.11
CA SER A 133 -8.98 30.04 13.17
C SER A 133 -8.73 28.68 12.51
N PRO A 134 -7.58 28.48 11.81
CA PRO A 134 -7.25 27.26 11.11
C PRO A 134 -7.33 26.00 11.98
N ILE A 135 -6.86 26.10 13.22
CA ILE A 135 -6.88 24.98 14.19
C ILE A 135 -8.33 24.60 14.52
N ARG A 136 -9.20 25.57 14.77
CA ARG A 136 -10.64 25.29 15.07
C ARG A 136 -11.36 24.72 13.86
N ALA A 137 -11.07 25.22 12.66
CA ALA A 137 -11.63 24.66 11.43
C ALA A 137 -11.21 23.20 11.25
N TYR A 138 -9.94 22.88 11.49
CA TYR A 138 -9.43 21.51 11.40
C TYR A 138 -10.08 20.56 12.43
N LEU A 139 -10.15 20.98 13.69
CA LEU A 139 -10.80 20.19 14.74
C LEU A 139 -12.29 19.94 14.43
N LYS A 140 -12.97 20.93 13.87
CA LYS A 140 -14.37 20.77 13.46
C LYS A 140 -14.52 19.80 12.29
N ALA A 141 -13.63 19.89 11.29
CA ALA A 141 -13.59 18.95 10.17
C ALA A 141 -13.27 17.52 10.64
N TRP A 142 -12.32 17.38 11.56
CA TRP A 142 -11.98 16.11 12.18
C TRP A 142 -13.18 15.49 12.88
N ASN A 143 -13.83 16.21 13.79
CA ASN A 143 -14.99 15.71 14.52
C ASN A 143 -16.17 15.32 13.60
N ALA A 144 -16.34 16.02 12.47
CA ALA A 144 -17.37 15.69 11.49
C ALA A 144 -17.08 14.41 10.68
N LYS A 145 -15.78 14.10 10.43
CA LYS A 145 -15.38 13.01 9.53
C LYS A 145 -14.76 11.80 10.23
N ILE A 146 -14.42 11.91 11.52
CA ILE A 146 -13.79 10.79 12.24
C ILE A 146 -14.68 9.54 12.29
N THR A 147 -15.96 9.70 12.51
CA THR A 147 -16.92 8.58 12.60
C THR A 147 -16.98 7.77 11.29
N PRO A 148 -17.26 8.38 10.10
CA PRO A 148 -17.28 7.62 8.86
C PRO A 148 -15.92 7.03 8.50
N ILE A 149 -14.80 7.70 8.81
CA ILE A 149 -13.46 7.15 8.58
C ILE A 149 -13.24 5.92 9.46
N PHE A 150 -13.56 5.99 10.75
CA PHE A 150 -13.42 4.88 11.68
C PHE A 150 -14.28 3.68 11.28
N LEU A 151 -15.52 3.92 10.87
CA LEU A 151 -16.42 2.87 10.37
C LEU A 151 -15.86 2.18 9.15
N THR A 152 -15.32 2.94 8.19
CA THR A 152 -14.69 2.37 6.99
C THR A 152 -13.47 1.51 7.36
N VAL A 153 -12.62 2.00 8.25
CA VAL A 153 -11.43 1.24 8.68
C VAL A 153 -11.81 -0.04 9.41
N ILE A 154 -12.75 0.04 10.37
CA ILE A 154 -13.22 -1.14 11.12
C ILE A 154 -13.87 -2.15 10.17
N SER A 155 -14.74 -1.69 9.28
CA SER A 155 -15.38 -2.56 8.28
C SER A 155 -14.36 -3.26 7.39
N THR A 156 -13.32 -2.55 6.96
CA THR A 156 -12.24 -3.13 6.15
C THR A 156 -11.43 -4.15 6.95
N ILE A 157 -11.07 -3.84 8.21
CA ILE A 157 -10.37 -4.77 9.09
C ILE A 157 -11.19 -6.04 9.30
N LEU A 158 -12.49 -5.91 9.62
CA LEU A 158 -13.38 -7.05 9.80
C LEU A 158 -13.50 -7.90 8.52
N GLY A 159 -13.51 -7.25 7.35
CA GLY A 159 -13.52 -7.93 6.06
C GLY A 159 -12.24 -8.74 5.77
N PHE A 160 -11.10 -8.35 6.35
CA PHE A 160 -9.84 -9.07 6.19
C PHE A 160 -9.59 -10.17 7.24
N ILE A 161 -10.32 -10.18 8.36
CA ILE A 161 -10.17 -11.22 9.40
C ILE A 161 -10.31 -12.64 8.84
N PRO A 162 -11.28 -13.00 7.97
CA PRO A 162 -11.41 -14.34 7.44
C PRO A 162 -10.14 -14.84 6.73
N PHE A 163 -9.42 -13.96 6.03
CA PHE A 163 -8.17 -14.31 5.34
C PHE A 163 -7.00 -14.58 6.30
N MET A 164 -7.10 -14.14 7.55
CA MET A 164 -6.10 -14.41 8.60
C MET A 164 -6.40 -15.67 9.40
N LEU A 165 -7.65 -16.14 9.41
CA LEU A 165 -8.10 -17.29 10.21
C LEU A 165 -8.03 -18.61 9.44
N GLY A 166 -7.72 -18.62 8.15
CA GLY A 166 -7.58 -19.82 7.33
C GLY A 166 -6.48 -20.76 7.87
N THR A 167 -6.75 -22.06 7.85
CA THR A 167 -5.80 -23.11 8.30
C THR A 167 -4.58 -23.20 7.40
N ASP A 168 -4.74 -22.94 6.13
CA ASP A 168 -3.66 -22.81 5.17
C ASP A 168 -3.35 -21.32 5.01
N LYS A 169 -2.23 -20.88 5.58
CA LYS A 169 -1.73 -19.52 5.38
C LYS A 169 -1.37 -19.35 3.90
N GLU A 170 -2.39 -19.10 3.09
CA GLU A 170 -2.18 -18.86 1.67
C GLU A 170 -1.16 -17.74 1.48
N ALA A 171 -0.13 -18.03 0.68
CA ALA A 171 1.04 -17.16 0.51
C ALA A 171 0.70 -15.74 0.04
N PHE A 172 -0.48 -15.51 -0.51
CA PHE A 172 -0.93 -14.20 -1.00
C PHE A 172 -1.90 -13.50 -0.03
N TRP A 173 -2.96 -14.21 0.43
CA TRP A 173 -4.06 -13.57 1.16
C TRP A 173 -3.70 -13.18 2.58
N PHE A 174 -2.92 -14.00 3.27
CA PHE A 174 -2.50 -13.71 4.64
C PHE A 174 -1.59 -12.46 4.71
N PRO A 175 -0.50 -12.32 3.92
CA PRO A 175 0.31 -11.12 3.88
C PRO A 175 -0.46 -9.87 3.45
N LEU A 176 -1.38 -10.00 2.46
CA LEU A 176 -2.25 -8.91 2.04
C LEU A 176 -3.11 -8.41 3.21
N ALA A 177 -3.80 -9.31 3.90
CA ALA A 177 -4.67 -8.97 5.02
C ALA A 177 -3.89 -8.36 6.19
N ALA A 178 -2.81 -9.02 6.62
CA ALA A 178 -1.98 -8.57 7.73
C ALA A 178 -1.35 -7.20 7.44
N GLY A 179 -0.78 -7.01 6.25
CA GLY A 179 -0.21 -5.74 5.82
C GLY A 179 -1.25 -4.63 5.76
N THR A 180 -2.41 -4.91 5.18
CA THR A 180 -3.49 -3.91 5.09
C THR A 180 -4.00 -3.50 6.46
N ILE A 181 -4.24 -4.44 7.37
CA ILE A 181 -4.69 -4.13 8.73
C ILE A 181 -3.67 -3.27 9.47
N GLY A 182 -2.39 -3.66 9.45
CA GLY A 182 -1.34 -2.88 10.09
C GLY A 182 -1.18 -1.48 9.50
N GLY A 183 -1.23 -1.37 8.18
CA GLY A 183 -1.17 -0.09 7.48
C GLY A 183 -2.37 0.81 7.77
N LEU A 184 -3.58 0.26 7.88
CA LEU A 184 -4.79 1.01 8.23
C LEU A 184 -4.73 1.59 9.65
N ILE A 185 -4.27 0.80 10.62
CA ILE A 185 -4.08 1.28 11.99
C ILE A 185 -3.09 2.45 12.01
N MET A 186 -1.98 2.31 11.31
CA MET A 186 -0.96 3.36 11.23
C MET A 186 -1.43 4.58 10.44
N SER A 187 -2.28 4.40 9.42
CA SER A 187 -2.84 5.50 8.64
C SER A 187 -3.71 6.44 9.49
N ILE A 188 -4.47 5.91 10.45
CA ILE A 188 -5.26 6.74 11.37
C ILE A 188 -4.33 7.66 12.17
N LEU A 189 -3.22 7.12 12.69
CA LEU A 189 -2.22 7.91 13.41
C LEU A 189 -1.58 8.97 12.48
N GLY A 190 -1.26 8.59 11.25
CA GLY A 190 -0.74 9.51 10.25
C GLY A 190 -1.70 10.66 9.94
N ILE A 191 -2.97 10.37 9.74
CA ILE A 191 -3.99 11.38 9.48
C ILE A 191 -4.21 12.27 10.72
N PHE A 192 -4.19 11.70 11.92
CA PHE A 192 -4.40 12.45 13.16
C PHE A 192 -3.26 13.41 13.47
N PHE A 193 -2.00 12.96 13.37
CA PHE A 193 -0.84 13.75 13.77
C PHE A 193 -0.21 14.54 12.63
N TYR A 194 -0.01 13.88 11.50
CA TYR A 194 0.74 14.46 10.39
C TYR A 194 -0.08 15.45 9.56
N LEU A 195 -1.31 15.10 9.21
CA LEU A 195 -2.14 15.92 8.32
C LEU A 195 -2.38 17.33 8.88
N PRO A 196 -2.72 17.53 10.18
CA PRO A 196 -2.87 18.85 10.74
C PRO A 196 -1.56 19.65 10.77
N ILE A 197 -0.43 19.02 11.09
CA ILE A 197 0.86 19.70 11.13
C ILE A 197 1.18 20.29 9.75
N PHE A 198 0.98 19.52 8.70
CA PHE A 198 1.28 19.96 7.35
C PHE A 198 0.29 21.01 6.83
N THR A 199 -1.00 20.86 7.16
CA THR A 199 -2.05 21.79 6.75
C THR A 199 -1.98 23.13 7.47
N LEU A 200 -1.68 23.12 8.80
CA LEU A 200 -1.68 24.32 9.64
C LEU A 200 -0.36 25.11 9.59
N LYS A 201 0.77 24.44 9.34
CA LYS A 201 2.09 25.09 9.26
C LYS A 201 2.18 26.16 8.16
N LYS A 202 1.33 26.06 7.16
CA LYS A 202 1.38 26.93 5.97
C LYS A 202 0.75 28.30 6.17
N GLU A 203 -0.12 28.50 7.15
CA GLU A 203 -0.84 29.78 7.32
C GLU A 203 -0.09 30.82 8.20
N ARG A 204 1.14 30.53 8.58
CA ARG A 204 1.96 31.46 9.38
C ARG A 204 2.79 32.48 8.55
N HIS A 205 2.53 32.56 7.23
CA HIS A 205 3.20 33.58 6.37
C HIS A 205 2.18 34.38 5.61
#